data_78a3e6147b69d36a346458ba2b98b643
#
_entry.id   78a3e6147b69d36a346458ba2b98b643
#
_cell.length_a   1.000
_cell.length_b   1.000
_cell.length_c   1.000
_cell.angle_alpha   90.00
_cell.angle_beta   90.00
_cell.angle_gamma   90.00
#
_symmetry.space_group_name_H-M   'P 1'
#
loop_
_entity.id
_entity.type
_entity.pdbx_description
1 polymer ?
#
loop_
_entity_poly.entity_id
_entity_poly.type
_entity_poly.pdbx_seq_one_letter_code
_entity_poly.pdbx_strand_id
1 'polypeptide(L)'
;MIEYKNVALRYTEKDVLRDVNLRIDNGEFMVLVGPSGSGKTTMIKMINRLLEPTDGNIYMDGKRIKDYDERELRLSTGYVLQAIALFPNLTVAENIALIPEMKGWTKEEIAKKTEELLAKVGLPVAEYGHRLPSELS
;
A
#
# COMPACT_ATOMS: atom_id res chain seq x y z
N MET A 1 7.36 -9.85 -7.51
CA MET A 1 8.34 -10.40 -6.54
C MET A 1 8.95 -9.25 -5.74
N ILE A 2 9.06 -9.40 -4.40
CA ILE A 2 9.72 -8.42 -3.52
C ILE A 2 10.88 -9.13 -2.82
N GLU A 3 12.04 -8.46 -2.75
CA GLU A 3 13.23 -9.06 -2.14
C GLU A 3 13.98 -8.03 -1.27
N TYR A 4 14.25 -8.38 -0.02
CA TYR A 4 15.10 -7.64 0.91
C TYR A 4 16.48 -8.30 0.92
N LYS A 5 17.55 -7.51 0.74
CA LYS A 5 18.94 -7.97 0.79
C LYS A 5 19.74 -7.17 1.81
N ASN A 6 20.09 -7.84 2.91
CA ASN A 6 20.90 -7.30 4.01
C ASN A 6 20.33 -5.96 4.53
N VAL A 7 19.00 -5.86 4.59
CA VAL A 7 18.32 -4.61 4.96
C VAL A 7 18.42 -4.37 6.45
N ALA A 8 18.92 -3.20 6.80
CA ALA A 8 18.97 -2.70 8.17
C ALA A 8 18.32 -1.32 8.28
N LEU A 9 17.75 -1.03 9.44
CA LEU A 9 17.30 0.29 9.81
C LEU A 9 17.75 0.61 11.23
N ARG A 10 18.45 1.72 11.36
CA ARG A 10 18.93 2.25 12.62
C ARG A 10 18.46 3.68 12.82
N TYR A 11 17.86 3.95 13.98
CA TYR A 11 17.59 5.30 14.46
C TYR A 11 18.56 5.63 15.58
N THR A 12 19.46 6.58 15.34
CA THR A 12 20.50 7.00 16.28
C THR A 12 21.28 5.81 16.87
N GLU A 13 20.95 5.34 18.04
CA GLU A 13 21.66 4.21 18.73
C GLU A 13 20.85 2.91 18.75
N LYS A 14 19.61 2.91 18.22
CA LYS A 14 18.73 1.74 18.26
C LYS A 14 18.55 1.12 16.87
N ASP A 15 18.94 -0.14 16.76
CA ASP A 15 18.60 -0.95 15.59
C ASP A 15 17.14 -1.37 15.65
N VAL A 16 16.37 -1.01 14.64
CA VAL A 16 14.98 -1.42 14.45
C VAL A 16 14.91 -2.69 13.61
N LEU A 17 15.76 -2.76 12.58
CA LEU A 17 15.93 -3.93 11.72
C LEU A 17 17.42 -4.21 11.56
N ARG A 18 17.78 -5.49 11.56
CA ARG A 18 19.16 -5.96 11.38
C ARG A 18 19.20 -7.06 10.35
N ASP A 19 20.00 -6.87 9.31
CA ASP A 19 20.32 -7.88 8.29
C ASP A 19 19.10 -8.69 7.81
N VAL A 20 18.03 -7.98 7.46
CA VAL A 20 16.81 -8.63 6.97
C VAL A 20 17.06 -9.14 5.55
N ASN A 21 16.94 -10.44 5.39
CA ASN A 21 16.98 -11.13 4.11
C ASN A 21 15.65 -11.88 3.94
N LEU A 22 14.85 -11.47 2.97
CA LEU A 22 13.51 -11.98 2.76
C LEU A 22 13.16 -11.90 1.28
N ARG A 23 12.51 -12.92 0.77
CA ARG A 23 11.97 -12.94 -0.58
C ARG A 23 10.49 -13.33 -0.53
N ILE A 24 9.67 -12.60 -1.28
CA ILE A 24 8.24 -12.83 -1.46
C ILE A 24 8.01 -12.98 -2.96
N ASP A 25 7.62 -14.16 -3.39
CA ASP A 25 7.41 -14.44 -4.81
C ASP A 25 6.02 -13.93 -5.28
N ASN A 26 5.84 -13.84 -6.61
CA ASN A 26 4.58 -13.40 -7.18
C ASN A 26 3.46 -14.39 -6.83
N GLY A 27 2.31 -13.86 -6.39
CA GLY A 27 1.16 -14.66 -5.97
C GLY A 27 1.27 -15.23 -4.55
N GLU A 28 2.37 -14.99 -3.86
CA GLU A 28 2.55 -15.42 -2.47
C GLU A 28 1.75 -14.54 -1.50
N PHE A 29 1.15 -15.18 -0.50
CA PHE A 29 0.53 -14.53 0.65
C PHE A 29 1.44 -14.70 1.86
N MET A 30 2.08 -13.63 2.30
CA MET A 30 3.00 -13.63 3.44
C MET A 30 2.42 -12.88 4.64
N VAL A 31 2.61 -13.43 5.82
CA VAL A 31 2.19 -12.82 7.09
C VAL A 31 3.41 -12.57 7.97
N LEU A 32 3.58 -11.32 8.42
CA LEU A 32 4.59 -10.94 9.40
C LEU A 32 3.99 -10.98 10.80
N VAL A 33 4.49 -11.88 11.64
CA VAL A 33 4.07 -12.06 13.04
C VAL A 33 5.18 -11.66 14.00
N GLY A 34 4.81 -11.11 15.13
CA GLY A 34 5.76 -10.72 16.17
C GLY A 34 5.18 -9.68 17.13
N PRO A 35 5.85 -9.41 18.27
CA PRO A 35 5.40 -8.44 19.26
C PRO A 35 5.33 -7.01 18.69
N SER A 36 4.65 -6.11 19.43
CA SER A 36 4.66 -4.69 19.10
C SER A 36 6.10 -4.15 19.13
N GLY A 37 6.43 -3.28 18.15
CA GLY A 37 7.78 -2.73 18.05
C GLY A 37 8.83 -3.63 17.38
N SER A 38 8.48 -4.83 16.89
CA SER A 38 9.42 -5.75 16.22
C SER A 38 9.78 -5.37 14.77
N GLY A 39 9.36 -4.20 14.28
CA GLY A 39 9.74 -3.72 12.94
C GLY A 39 8.80 -4.11 11.79
N LYS A 40 7.70 -4.85 12.03
CA LYS A 40 6.77 -5.28 10.96
C LYS A 40 6.25 -4.14 10.09
N THR A 41 5.69 -3.12 10.73
CA THR A 41 5.19 -1.93 10.02
C THR A 41 6.31 -1.16 9.31
N THR A 42 7.50 -1.16 9.90
CA THR A 42 8.71 -0.56 9.31
C THR A 42 9.07 -1.25 8.01
N MET A 43 9.10 -2.58 7.98
CA MET A 43 9.35 -3.35 6.76
C MET A 43 8.33 -3.02 5.67
N ILE A 44 7.03 -3.05 5.99
CA ILE A 44 5.97 -2.73 5.02
C ILE A 44 6.12 -1.30 4.47
N LYS A 45 6.42 -0.32 5.33
CA LYS A 45 6.64 1.08 4.91
C LYS A 45 7.82 1.26 3.96
N MET A 46 8.84 0.41 4.06
CA MET A 46 9.99 0.47 3.16
C MET A 46 9.65 0.06 1.73
N ILE A 47 8.70 -0.87 1.51
CA ILE A 47 8.29 -1.30 0.16
C ILE A 47 7.77 -0.11 -0.66
N ASN A 48 7.04 0.81 -0.01
CA ASN A 48 6.49 2.02 -0.65
C ASN A 48 7.40 3.25 -0.54
N ARG A 49 8.65 3.07 -0.10
CA ARG A 49 9.58 4.18 0.16
C ARG A 49 8.99 5.26 1.09
N LEU A 50 8.14 4.86 2.04
CA LEU A 50 7.72 5.73 3.16
C LEU A 50 8.81 5.80 4.25
N LEU A 51 9.72 4.83 4.24
CA LEU A 51 10.96 4.79 5.01
C LEU A 51 12.05 4.20 4.12
N GLU A 52 13.25 4.75 4.23
CA GLU A 52 14.41 4.19 3.55
C GLU A 52 15.29 3.38 4.53
N PRO A 53 15.84 2.25 4.10
CA PRO A 53 16.79 1.50 4.92
C PRO A 53 18.07 2.29 5.14
N THR A 54 18.70 2.11 6.30
CA THR A 54 20.02 2.66 6.59
C THR A 54 21.10 1.90 5.83
N ASP A 55 20.88 0.60 5.61
CA ASP A 55 21.79 -0.29 4.88
C ASP A 55 21.00 -1.37 4.14
N GLY A 56 21.66 -1.99 3.15
CA GLY A 56 21.04 -2.99 2.28
C GLY A 56 20.15 -2.39 1.19
N ASN A 57 19.45 -3.25 0.47
CA ASN A 57 18.57 -2.84 -0.63
C ASN A 57 17.28 -3.67 -0.66
N ILE A 58 16.22 -3.05 -1.15
CA ILE A 58 14.95 -3.71 -1.44
C ILE A 58 14.75 -3.68 -2.95
N TYR A 59 14.28 -4.78 -3.49
CA TYR A 59 14.01 -4.96 -4.92
C TYR A 59 12.54 -5.30 -5.13
N MET A 60 11.98 -4.76 -6.20
CA MET A 60 10.67 -5.14 -6.72
C MET A 60 10.86 -5.57 -8.17
N ASP A 61 10.47 -6.80 -8.47
CA ASP A 61 10.64 -7.42 -9.80
C ASP A 61 12.07 -7.28 -10.37
N GLY A 62 13.07 -7.45 -9.50
CA GLY A 62 14.49 -7.41 -9.85
C GLY A 62 15.12 -6.02 -9.93
N LYS A 63 14.33 -4.95 -9.90
CA LYS A 63 14.83 -3.57 -9.88
C LYS A 63 14.82 -3.02 -8.45
N ARG A 64 15.86 -2.29 -8.04
CA ARG A 64 15.90 -1.66 -6.71
C ARG A 64 14.77 -0.63 -6.58
N ILE A 65 14.05 -0.64 -5.46
CA ILE A 65 12.93 0.28 -5.27
C ILE A 65 13.34 1.76 -5.33
N LYS A 66 14.55 2.09 -4.92
CA LYS A 66 15.08 3.46 -4.99
C LYS A 66 15.35 3.96 -6.42
N ASP A 67 15.43 3.06 -7.39
CA ASP A 67 15.65 3.39 -8.80
C ASP A 67 14.32 3.54 -9.59
N TYR A 68 13.19 3.27 -8.94
CA TYR A 68 11.88 3.59 -9.48
C TYR A 68 11.57 5.08 -9.33
N ASP A 69 10.77 5.61 -10.23
CA ASP A 69 10.02 6.83 -9.95
C ASP A 69 9.11 6.59 -8.73
N GLU A 70 9.16 7.48 -7.77
CA GLU A 70 8.47 7.29 -6.49
C GLU A 70 6.94 7.29 -6.65
N ARG A 71 6.44 8.11 -7.57
CA ARG A 71 5.01 8.17 -7.88
C ARG A 71 4.54 6.89 -8.55
N GLU A 72 5.29 6.38 -9.54
CA GLU A 72 4.97 5.12 -10.22
C GLU A 72 4.98 3.94 -9.25
N LEU A 73 6.00 3.85 -8.38
CA LEU A 73 6.09 2.81 -7.35
C LEU A 73 4.84 2.81 -6.45
N ARG A 74 4.46 3.98 -5.94
CA ARG A 74 3.31 4.13 -5.04
C ARG A 74 1.98 3.88 -5.75
N LEU A 75 1.83 4.31 -6.99
CA LEU A 75 0.63 4.03 -7.78
C LEU A 75 0.49 2.54 -8.15
N SER A 76 1.59 1.80 -8.24
CA SER A 76 1.57 0.36 -8.54
C SER A 76 1.35 -0.52 -7.30
N THR A 77 1.46 0.05 -6.08
CA THR A 77 1.39 -0.69 -4.82
C THR A 77 0.17 -0.29 -4.00
N GLY A 78 -0.75 -1.23 -3.77
CA GLY A 78 -1.85 -1.03 -2.83
C GLY A 78 -1.34 -1.05 -1.39
N TYR A 79 -1.63 0.00 -0.62
CA TYR A 79 -1.23 0.11 0.77
C TYR A 79 -2.45 0.36 1.66
N VAL A 80 -2.78 -0.62 2.51
CA VAL A 80 -3.88 -0.52 3.48
C VAL A 80 -3.32 -0.12 4.83
N LEU A 81 -3.74 1.03 5.33
CA LEU A 81 -3.35 1.56 6.63
C LEU A 81 -4.16 0.91 7.76
N GLN A 82 -3.58 0.84 8.95
CA GLN A 82 -4.28 0.38 10.15
C GLN A 82 -5.40 1.36 10.57
N ALA A 83 -5.18 2.65 10.38
CA ALA A 83 -6.20 3.68 10.58
C ALA A 83 -7.00 3.90 9.29
N ILE A 84 -8.24 4.36 9.42
CA ILE A 84 -9.06 4.76 8.29
C ILE A 84 -8.34 5.88 7.54
N ALA A 85 -8.04 5.64 6.26
CA ALA A 85 -7.32 6.58 5.39
C ALA A 85 -8.19 7.03 4.21
N LEU A 86 -9.48 7.22 4.45
CA LEU A 86 -10.40 7.80 3.48
C LEU A 86 -10.44 9.32 3.65
N PHE A 87 -10.59 10.04 2.54
CA PHE A 87 -10.82 11.47 2.55
C PHE A 87 -12.25 11.73 3.03
N PRO A 88 -12.45 12.36 4.19
CA PRO A 88 -13.76 12.48 4.82
C PRO A 88 -14.71 13.40 4.07
N ASN A 89 -14.20 14.27 3.22
CA ASN A 89 -14.94 15.21 2.39
C ASN A 89 -15.25 14.69 0.98
N LEU A 90 -14.84 13.49 0.64
CA LEU A 90 -15.14 12.81 -0.61
C LEU A 90 -16.12 11.67 -0.36
N THR A 91 -17.00 11.44 -1.31
CA THR A 91 -17.90 10.29 -1.30
C THR A 91 -17.12 8.97 -1.41
N VAL A 92 -17.79 7.86 -1.15
CA VAL A 92 -17.21 6.52 -1.30
C VAL A 92 -16.71 6.30 -2.74
N ALA A 93 -17.52 6.66 -3.74
CA ALA A 93 -17.12 6.52 -5.14
C ALA A 93 -15.91 7.41 -5.49
N GLU A 94 -15.88 8.65 -5.02
CA GLU A 94 -14.75 9.56 -5.23
C GLU A 94 -13.47 9.07 -4.54
N ASN A 95 -13.56 8.53 -3.33
CA ASN A 95 -12.41 7.90 -2.67
C ASN A 95 -11.84 6.74 -3.48
N ILE A 96 -12.70 5.89 -4.06
CA ILE A 96 -12.28 4.77 -4.91
C ILE A 96 -11.66 5.29 -6.22
N ALA A 97 -12.16 6.37 -6.77
CA ALA A 97 -11.73 6.94 -8.04
C ALA A 97 -10.33 7.56 -8.00
N LEU A 98 -9.85 8.03 -6.84
CA LEU A 98 -8.60 8.79 -6.70
C LEU A 98 -7.39 8.13 -7.40
N ILE A 99 -7.10 6.88 -7.09
CA ILE A 99 -5.93 6.19 -7.66
C ILE A 99 -6.11 5.89 -9.16
N PRO A 100 -7.26 5.39 -9.63
CA PRO A 100 -7.54 5.28 -11.06
C PRO A 100 -7.41 6.59 -11.83
N GLU A 101 -7.91 7.72 -11.30
CA GLU A 101 -7.75 9.04 -11.91
C GLU A 101 -6.28 9.44 -12.01
N MET A 102 -5.50 9.25 -10.97
CA MET A 102 -4.06 9.51 -10.98
C MET A 102 -3.29 8.64 -11.99
N LYS A 103 -3.85 7.47 -12.35
CA LYS A 103 -3.35 6.57 -13.40
C LYS A 103 -3.87 6.92 -14.80
N GLY A 104 -4.74 7.91 -14.94
CA GLY A 104 -5.30 8.35 -16.21
C GLY A 104 -6.38 7.44 -16.79
N TRP A 105 -7.09 6.70 -15.93
CA TRP A 105 -8.21 5.86 -16.37
C TRP A 105 -9.38 6.71 -16.86
N THR A 106 -10.15 6.19 -17.80
CA THR A 106 -11.38 6.84 -18.26
C THR A 106 -12.47 6.79 -17.20
N LYS A 107 -13.44 7.69 -17.29
CA LYS A 107 -14.58 7.72 -16.37
C LYS A 107 -15.37 6.41 -16.38
N GLU A 108 -15.51 5.80 -17.55
CA GLU A 108 -16.20 4.53 -17.76
C GLU A 108 -15.48 3.37 -17.05
N GLU A 109 -14.15 3.31 -17.17
CA GLU A 109 -13.33 2.31 -16.47
C GLU A 109 -13.41 2.47 -14.95
N ILE A 110 -13.36 3.72 -14.48
CA ILE A 110 -13.48 4.05 -13.04
C ILE A 110 -14.86 3.64 -12.50
N ALA A 111 -15.94 4.01 -13.20
CA ALA A 111 -17.30 3.67 -12.79
C ALA A 111 -17.50 2.16 -12.70
N LYS A 112 -17.07 1.41 -13.72
CA LYS A 112 -17.14 -0.06 -13.74
C LYS A 112 -16.35 -0.68 -12.60
N LYS A 113 -15.12 -0.17 -12.34
CA LYS A 113 -14.28 -0.69 -11.26
C LYS A 113 -14.83 -0.38 -9.88
N THR A 114 -15.41 0.80 -9.70
CA THR A 114 -16.08 1.21 -8.47
C THR A 114 -17.25 0.28 -8.14
N GLU A 115 -18.09 0.00 -9.13
CA GLU A 115 -19.21 -0.94 -8.98
C GLU A 115 -18.73 -2.35 -8.60
N GLU A 116 -17.71 -2.87 -9.32
CA GLU A 116 -17.10 -4.17 -9.02
C GLU A 116 -16.57 -4.26 -7.57
N LEU A 117 -15.81 -3.23 -7.14
CA LEU A 117 -15.18 -3.23 -5.83
C LEU A 117 -16.22 -3.11 -4.70
N LEU A 118 -17.20 -2.24 -4.86
CA LEU A 118 -18.28 -2.09 -3.88
C LEU A 118 -19.13 -3.35 -3.78
N ALA A 119 -19.44 -3.99 -4.90
CA ALA A 119 -20.16 -5.26 -4.90
C ALA A 119 -19.40 -6.37 -4.14
N LYS A 120 -18.06 -6.43 -4.28
CA LYS A 120 -17.22 -7.41 -3.55
C LYS A 120 -17.28 -7.27 -2.03
N VAL A 121 -17.51 -6.06 -1.53
CA VAL A 121 -17.65 -5.80 -0.08
C VAL A 121 -19.11 -5.71 0.38
N GLY A 122 -20.06 -6.05 -0.49
CA GLY A 122 -21.49 -6.06 -0.17
C GLY A 122 -22.14 -4.68 -0.05
N LEU A 123 -21.55 -3.66 -0.66
CA LEU A 123 -22.03 -2.27 -0.66
C LEU A 123 -22.48 -1.87 -2.08
N PRO A 124 -23.77 -2.04 -2.46
CA PRO A 124 -24.23 -1.62 -3.78
C PRO A 124 -23.94 -0.15 -4.09
N VAL A 125 -23.35 0.13 -5.26
CA VAL A 125 -22.91 1.50 -5.66
C VAL A 125 -24.09 2.48 -5.67
N ALA A 126 -25.27 2.03 -6.09
CA ALA A 126 -26.48 2.87 -6.14
C ALA A 126 -26.89 3.40 -4.75
N GLU A 127 -26.59 2.64 -3.70
CA GLU A 127 -26.93 3.02 -2.32
C GLU A 127 -25.77 3.70 -1.60
N TYR A 128 -24.55 3.22 -1.77
CA TYR A 128 -23.38 3.65 -0.97
C TYR A 128 -22.43 4.57 -1.72
N GLY A 129 -22.42 4.57 -3.05
CA GLY A 129 -21.45 5.31 -3.84
C GLY A 129 -21.41 6.81 -3.57
N HIS A 130 -22.55 7.41 -3.27
CA HIS A 130 -22.71 8.84 -3.02
C HIS A 130 -22.60 9.26 -1.54
N ARG A 131 -22.50 8.29 -0.61
CA ARG A 131 -22.35 8.56 0.81
C ARG A 131 -20.94 9.02 1.16
N LEU A 132 -20.81 9.80 2.23
CA LEU A 132 -19.54 10.12 2.83
C LEU A 132 -19.04 8.97 3.71
N PRO A 133 -17.72 8.83 3.95
CA PRO A 133 -17.18 7.80 4.85
C PRO A 133 -17.80 7.80 6.25
N SER A 134 -18.16 8.97 6.77
CA SER A 134 -18.83 9.11 8.07
C SER A 134 -20.24 8.53 8.14
N GLU A 135 -20.84 8.24 7.00
CA GLU A 135 -22.19 7.65 6.89
C GLU A 135 -22.14 6.12 6.72
N LEU A 136 -20.92 5.55 6.72
CA LEU A 136 -20.69 4.12 6.76
C LEU A 136 -20.50 3.68 8.21
N SER A 137 -21.21 2.64 8.61
CA SER A 137 -21.05 2.03 9.94
C SER A 137 -19.88 1.03 9.96
#